data_a35898635509fa053a2762321a8fcd3c
#
_entry.id   a35898635509fa053a2762321a8fcd3c
#
_cell.length_a   1.000
_cell.length_b   1.000
_cell.length_c   1.000
_cell.angle_alpha   90.00
_cell.angle_beta   90.00
_cell.angle_gamma   90.00
#
_symmetry.space_group_name_H-M   'P 1'
#
loop_
_entity.id
_entity.type
_entity.pdbx_description
1 polymer ?
#
loop_
_entity_poly.entity_id
_entity_poly.type
_entity_poly.pdbx_seq_one_letter_code
_entity_poly.pdbx_strand_id
1 'polypeptide(L)'
;MRFLTTFKKTCSFERWLKLVDDLKPHMQKHGLKIVVATETEDGTSIYDLAEAQTMEGAMAFLSDPEVIRMRQEAGVDTDSQEVVSPVSEYHIFQN
;
A
#
# COMPACT_ATOMS: atom_id res chain seq x y z
N MET A 1 -8.07 9.56 -7.47
CA MET A 1 -8.83 8.35 -7.11
C MET A 1 -8.29 7.81 -5.80
N ARG A 2 -9.17 7.36 -4.94
CA ARG A 2 -8.78 6.84 -3.64
C ARG A 2 -9.31 5.43 -3.46
N PHE A 3 -8.50 4.60 -2.79
CA PHE A 3 -8.83 3.19 -2.56
C PHE A 3 -8.51 2.80 -1.13
N LEU A 4 -9.41 2.04 -0.54
CA LEU A 4 -9.13 1.33 0.70
C LEU A 4 -8.60 -0.05 0.31
N THR A 5 -7.39 -0.39 0.75
CA THR A 5 -6.74 -1.63 0.36
C THR A 5 -6.24 -2.41 1.57
N THR A 6 -6.02 -3.70 1.36
CA THR A 6 -5.45 -4.58 2.39
C THR A 6 -4.58 -5.65 1.75
N PHE A 7 -3.64 -6.15 2.53
CA PHE A 7 -2.79 -7.29 2.15
C PHE A 7 -2.17 -7.90 3.42
N LYS A 8 -1.73 -9.14 3.30
CA LYS A 8 -1.08 -9.87 4.39
C LYS A 8 0.42 -9.68 4.35
N LYS A 9 1.05 -9.77 5.52
CA LYS A 9 2.49 -9.68 5.66
C LYS A 9 2.98 -10.51 6.85
N THR A 10 4.27 -10.85 6.83
CA THR A 10 4.94 -11.52 7.95
C THR A 10 5.97 -10.63 8.65
N CYS A 11 6.30 -9.47 8.06
CA CYS A 11 7.28 -8.55 8.65
C CYS A 11 6.67 -7.67 9.74
N SER A 12 7.53 -6.99 10.51
CA SER A 12 7.10 -5.99 11.48
C SER A 12 6.54 -4.75 10.78
N PHE A 13 5.79 -3.94 11.52
CA PHE A 13 5.27 -2.68 10.98
C PHE A 13 6.42 -1.74 10.60
N GLU A 14 7.48 -1.64 11.42
CA GLU A 14 8.65 -0.83 11.12
C GLU A 14 9.33 -1.27 9.82
N ARG A 15 9.45 -2.59 9.60
CA ARG A 15 10.02 -3.10 8.36
C ARG A 15 9.17 -2.72 7.16
N TRP A 16 7.84 -2.78 7.31
CA TRP A 16 6.92 -2.37 6.25
C TRP A 16 7.03 -0.87 5.96
N LEU A 17 7.15 -0.03 6.99
CA LEU A 17 7.35 1.41 6.81
C LEU A 17 8.64 1.70 6.04
N LYS A 18 9.71 0.95 6.30
CA LYS A 18 10.95 1.06 5.54
C LYS A 18 10.75 0.68 4.08
N LEU A 19 9.99 -0.37 3.83
CA LEU A 19 9.63 -0.77 2.47
C LEU A 19 8.91 0.36 1.74
N VAL A 20 7.93 0.99 2.39
CA VAL A 20 7.19 2.12 1.80
C VAL A 20 8.15 3.26 1.44
N ASP A 21 9.09 3.55 2.34
CA ASP A 21 10.10 4.57 2.06
C ASP A 21 10.94 4.21 0.83
N ASP A 22 11.37 2.95 0.74
CA ASP A 22 12.16 2.46 -0.40
C ASP A 22 11.34 2.43 -1.70
N LEU A 23 10.01 2.31 -1.60
CA LEU A 23 9.12 2.29 -2.76
C LEU A 23 8.74 3.69 -3.27
N LYS A 24 9.10 4.76 -2.56
CA LYS A 24 8.71 6.12 -2.95
C LYS A 24 9.02 6.48 -4.40
N PRO A 25 10.21 6.17 -4.96
CA PRO A 25 10.47 6.47 -6.37
C PRO A 25 9.50 5.77 -7.32
N HIS A 26 9.15 4.52 -7.02
CA HIS A 26 8.18 3.75 -7.82
C HIS A 26 6.77 4.31 -7.67
N MET A 27 6.40 4.68 -6.45
CA MET A 27 5.09 5.31 -6.19
C MET A 27 4.96 6.62 -6.94
N GLN A 28 5.98 7.46 -6.91
CA GLN A 28 6.00 8.73 -7.66
C GLN A 28 5.89 8.49 -9.16
N LYS A 29 6.64 7.51 -9.67
CA LYS A 29 6.60 7.15 -11.09
C LYS A 29 5.19 6.80 -11.56
N HIS A 30 4.43 6.10 -10.74
CA HIS A 30 3.08 5.62 -11.08
C HIS A 30 1.95 6.53 -10.54
N GLY A 31 2.31 7.65 -9.91
CA GLY A 31 1.33 8.61 -9.41
C GLY A 31 0.53 8.14 -8.19
N LEU A 32 1.18 7.41 -7.28
CA LEU A 32 0.55 6.91 -6.06
C LEU A 32 1.13 7.56 -4.81
N LYS A 33 0.29 7.60 -3.77
CA LYS A 33 0.76 7.85 -2.41
C LYS A 33 -0.15 7.12 -1.42
N ILE A 34 0.40 6.78 -0.26
CA ILE A 34 -0.36 6.25 0.87
C ILE A 34 -0.69 7.43 1.78
N VAL A 35 -1.96 7.58 2.13
CA VAL A 35 -2.43 8.67 3.00
C VAL A 35 -2.33 8.25 4.46
N VAL A 36 -2.82 7.07 4.78
CA VAL A 36 -2.81 6.53 6.15
C VAL A 36 -2.78 5.01 6.06
N ALA A 37 -2.10 4.39 7.01
CA ALA A 37 -2.02 2.94 7.09
C ALA A 37 -2.07 2.50 8.55
N THR A 38 -2.61 1.32 8.76
CA THR A 38 -2.62 0.67 10.07
C THR A 38 -2.42 -0.83 9.88
N GLU A 39 -1.89 -1.48 10.91
CA GLU A 39 -1.84 -2.96 10.88
C GLU A 39 -2.89 -3.53 11.83
N THR A 40 -3.31 -4.75 11.54
CA THR A 40 -4.20 -5.47 12.41
C THR A 40 -3.53 -5.75 13.75
N GLU A 41 -4.33 -5.95 14.79
CA GLU A 41 -3.81 -6.17 16.16
C GLU A 41 -2.84 -7.34 16.22
N ASP A 42 -3.10 -8.40 15.44
CA ASP A 42 -2.20 -9.56 15.37
C ASP A 42 -0.96 -9.35 14.49
N GLY A 43 -0.85 -8.19 13.83
CA GLY A 43 0.31 -7.83 13.01
C GLY A 43 0.38 -8.52 11.65
N THR A 44 -0.66 -9.26 11.25
CA THR A 44 -0.61 -10.08 10.02
C THR A 44 -1.07 -9.38 8.76
N SER A 45 -1.74 -8.24 8.88
CA SER A 45 -2.28 -7.52 7.72
C SER A 45 -2.12 -6.02 7.85
N ILE A 46 -2.04 -5.35 6.71
CA ILE A 46 -2.11 -3.89 6.62
C ILE A 46 -3.45 -3.52 5.98
N TYR A 47 -4.03 -2.45 6.47
CA TYR A 47 -5.10 -1.72 5.81
C TYR A 47 -4.61 -0.31 5.54
N ASP A 48 -4.77 0.15 4.31
CA ASP A 48 -4.34 1.51 3.97
C ASP A 48 -5.34 2.23 3.09
N LEU A 49 -5.26 3.55 3.13
CA LEU A 49 -5.94 4.45 2.23
C LEU A 49 -4.91 5.00 1.27
N ALA A 50 -5.05 4.66 0.00
CA ALA A 50 -4.12 5.08 -1.05
C ALA A 50 -4.80 6.04 -2.03
N GLU A 51 -4.02 6.95 -2.57
CA GLU A 51 -4.47 7.84 -3.65
C GLU A 51 -3.65 7.53 -4.91
N ALA A 52 -4.33 7.51 -6.05
CA ALA A 52 -3.70 7.35 -7.35
C ALA A 52 -4.21 8.42 -8.31
N GLN A 53 -3.35 8.91 -9.19
CA GLN A 53 -3.76 9.84 -10.23
C GLN A 53 -4.67 9.18 -11.24
N THR A 54 -4.38 7.91 -11.57
CA THR A 54 -5.17 7.12 -12.52
C THR A 54 -5.26 5.68 -12.03
N MET A 55 -6.31 4.97 -12.46
CA MET A 55 -6.45 3.53 -12.23
C MET A 55 -5.31 2.77 -12.90
N GLU A 56 -4.92 3.19 -14.11
CA GLU A 56 -3.82 2.56 -14.84
C GLU A 56 -2.51 2.64 -14.06
N GLY A 57 -2.21 3.80 -13.46
CA GLY A 57 -1.03 3.97 -12.62
C GLY A 57 -1.04 3.06 -11.40
N ALA A 58 -2.18 2.93 -10.74
CA ALA A 58 -2.33 2.03 -9.60
C ALA A 58 -2.07 0.57 -10.00
N MET A 59 -2.66 0.12 -11.10
CA MET A 59 -2.47 -1.24 -11.60
C MET A 59 -1.04 -1.48 -12.07
N ALA A 60 -0.44 -0.49 -12.73
CA ALA A 60 0.95 -0.57 -13.18
C ALA A 60 1.92 -0.70 -12.00
N PHE A 61 1.66 0.01 -10.90
CA PHE A 61 2.46 -0.11 -9.68
C PHE A 61 2.37 -1.52 -9.11
N LEU A 62 1.17 -2.05 -8.96
CA LEU A 62 0.95 -3.37 -8.37
C LEU A 62 1.51 -4.50 -9.24
N SER A 63 1.63 -4.30 -10.54
CA SER A 63 2.17 -5.30 -11.47
C SER A 63 3.62 -5.04 -11.88
N ASP A 64 4.24 -3.98 -11.38
CA ASP A 64 5.65 -3.69 -11.65
C ASP A 64 6.53 -4.80 -11.02
N PRO A 65 7.32 -5.55 -11.82
CA PRO A 65 8.11 -6.65 -11.29
C PRO A 65 9.08 -6.25 -10.18
N GLU A 66 9.65 -5.06 -10.26
CA GLU A 66 10.56 -4.55 -9.22
C GLU A 66 9.81 -4.27 -7.92
N VAL A 67 8.62 -3.69 -7.99
CA VAL A 67 7.77 -3.45 -6.83
C VAL A 67 7.37 -4.77 -6.18
N ILE A 68 6.95 -5.74 -6.99
CA ILE A 68 6.58 -7.07 -6.49
C ILE A 68 7.76 -7.70 -5.76
N ARG A 69 8.95 -7.68 -6.37
CA ARG A 69 10.17 -8.23 -5.77
C ARG A 69 10.49 -7.58 -4.43
N MET A 70 10.48 -6.25 -4.37
CA MET A 70 10.77 -5.51 -3.14
C MET A 70 9.77 -5.83 -2.03
N ARG A 71 8.49 -5.90 -2.38
CA ARG A 71 7.43 -6.24 -1.42
C ARG A 71 7.59 -7.65 -0.89
N GLN A 72 7.81 -8.63 -1.76
CA GLN A 72 7.99 -10.03 -1.37
C GLN A 72 9.23 -10.21 -0.49
N GLU A 73 10.34 -9.58 -0.83
CA GLU A 73 11.56 -9.62 -0.01
C GLU A 73 11.35 -9.04 1.38
N ALA A 74 10.49 -8.05 1.51
CA ALA A 74 10.16 -7.45 2.80
C ALA A 74 9.17 -8.29 3.62
N GLY A 75 8.57 -9.33 3.04
CA GLY A 75 7.63 -10.19 3.74
C GLY A 75 6.16 -9.89 3.45
N VAL A 76 5.86 -9.18 2.37
CA VAL A 76 4.48 -8.94 1.93
C VAL A 76 4.03 -10.08 1.03
N ASP A 77 2.84 -10.61 1.30
CA ASP A 77 2.18 -11.57 0.42
C ASP A 77 1.44 -10.77 -0.67
N THR A 78 2.10 -10.61 -1.81
CA THR A 78 1.55 -9.79 -2.90
C THR A 78 0.31 -10.42 -3.54
N ASP A 79 0.13 -11.73 -3.41
CA ASP A 79 -1.07 -12.42 -3.91
C ASP A 79 -2.30 -12.12 -3.05
N SER A 80 -2.10 -11.65 -1.82
CA SER A 80 -3.19 -11.29 -0.92
C SER A 80 -3.70 -9.86 -1.14
N GLN A 81 -3.08 -9.10 -2.03
CA GLN A 81 -3.47 -7.72 -2.29
C GLN A 81 -4.93 -7.63 -2.70
N GLU A 82 -5.70 -6.79 -1.99
CA GLU A 82 -7.12 -6.61 -2.25
C GLU A 82 -7.47 -5.13 -2.21
N VAL A 83 -8.22 -4.67 -3.20
CA VAL A 83 -8.90 -3.38 -3.14
C VAL A 83 -10.25 -3.63 -2.50
N VAL A 84 -10.39 -3.23 -1.24
CA VAL A 84 -11.63 -3.43 -0.49
C VAL A 84 -12.75 -2.61 -1.10
N SER A 85 -12.46 -1.34 -1.41
CA SER A 85 -13.43 -0.43 -2.00
C SER A 85 -12.74 0.81 -2.55
N PRO A 86 -13.20 1.33 -3.69
CA PRO A 86 -12.94 2.72 -4.02
C PRO A 86 -13.69 3.60 -3.00
N VAL A 87 -13.07 4.69 -2.62
CA VAL A 87 -13.64 5.63 -1.65
C VAL A 87 -13.49 7.06 -2.16
N SER A 88 -14.22 8.00 -1.56
CA SER A 88 -14.16 9.38 -1.99
C SER A 88 -13.38 10.23 -0.98
N GLU A 89 -14.04 11.06 -0.22
CA GLU A 89 -13.40 11.96 0.72
C GLU A 89 -13.01 11.24 2.01
N TYR A 90 -12.02 11.77 2.68
CA TYR A 90 -11.62 11.31 4.00
C TYR A 90 -11.34 12.51 4.90
N HIS A 91 -11.35 12.29 6.20
CA HIS A 91 -11.01 13.30 7.19
C HIS A 91 -10.10 12.66 8.24
N ILE A 92 -9.02 13.34 8.54
CA ILE A 92 -8.13 12.92 9.63
C ILE A 92 -8.47 13.77 10.84
N PHE A 93 -9.01 13.12 11.87
CA PHE A 93 -9.39 13.80 13.10
C PHE A 93 -8.15 14.10 13.93
N GLN A 94 -8.11 15.28 14.49
CA GLN A 94 -7.07 15.72 15.44
C GLN A 94 -7.71 15.99 16.78
N ASN A 95 -7.11 15.47 17.84
CA ASN A 95 -7.58 15.67 19.22
C ASN A 95 -6.88 16.84 19.87
#